data_f220b91049819d8129977643555a7db8
#
_entry.id   f220b91049819d8129977643555a7db8
#
_cell.length_a   1.000
_cell.length_b   1.000
_cell.length_c   1.000
_cell.angle_alpha   90.00
_cell.angle_beta   90.00
_cell.angle_gamma   90.00
#
_symmetry.space_group_name_H-M   'P 1'
#
loop_
_entity.id
_entity.type
_entity.pdbx_description
1 polymer ?
#
loop_
_entity_poly.entity_id
_entity_poly.type
_entity_poly.pdbx_seq_one_letter_code
_entity_poly.pdbx_strand_id
1 'polypeptide(L)' 'MLIPYYQLQAETLTRLIEDFVTRDGTDNGDDTPLETRVLRVRQALAKGQAFILFDPESQQCQLLAKHDVPRELLD' A
#
# COMPACT_ATOMS: atom_id res chain seq x y z
N MET A 1 5.35 -3.64 12.16
CA MET A 1 4.02 -3.51 12.78
C MET A 1 3.02 -3.04 11.73
N LEU A 2 1.91 -3.73 11.64
CA LEU A 2 0.88 -3.33 10.69
C LEU A 2 0.00 -2.25 11.31
N ILE A 3 -0.36 -1.24 10.52
CA ILE A 3 -1.26 -0.20 10.99
C ILE A 3 -2.44 -0.11 10.03
N PRO A 4 -3.62 0.19 10.54
CA PRO A 4 -4.78 0.33 9.67
C PRO A 4 -4.64 1.55 8.77
N TYR A 5 -5.06 1.40 7.52
CA TYR A 5 -4.92 2.48 6.56
C TYR A 5 -5.70 3.73 6.97
N TYR A 6 -6.82 3.54 7.69
CA TYR A 6 -7.64 4.67 8.07
C TYR A 6 -7.06 5.49 9.22
N GLN A 7 -5.96 5.04 9.81
CA GLN A 7 -5.28 5.83 10.83
C GLN A 7 -4.31 6.84 10.20
N LEU A 8 -4.06 6.74 8.92
CA LEU A 8 -3.18 7.68 8.24
C LEU A 8 -3.99 8.85 7.70
N GLN A 9 -3.36 9.99 7.62
CA GLN A 9 -3.98 11.13 6.97
C GLN A 9 -4.13 10.82 5.48
N ALA A 10 -5.16 11.38 4.87
CA ALA A 10 -5.46 11.10 3.47
C ALA A 10 -4.27 11.39 2.56
N GLU A 11 -3.56 12.48 2.81
CA GLU A 11 -2.39 12.83 2.00
C GLU A 11 -1.28 11.81 2.13
N THR A 12 -1.01 11.37 3.35
CA THR A 12 0.03 10.38 3.61
C THR A 12 -0.33 9.05 2.93
N LEU A 13 -1.57 8.65 3.06
CA LEU A 13 -2.04 7.41 2.46
C LEU A 13 -1.92 7.47 0.94
N THR A 14 -2.34 8.57 0.34
CA THR A 14 -2.26 8.74 -1.10
C THR A 14 -0.81 8.65 -1.58
N ARG A 15 0.12 9.30 -0.87
CA ARG A 15 1.53 9.24 -1.24
C ARG A 15 2.08 7.83 -1.17
N LEU A 16 1.71 7.07 -0.14
CA LEU A 16 2.15 5.70 -0.02
C LEU A 16 1.63 4.86 -1.19
N ILE A 17 0.38 5.06 -1.56
CA ILE A 17 -0.22 4.33 -2.67
C ILE A 17 0.45 4.70 -3.99
N GLU A 18 0.70 5.99 -4.20
CA GLU A 18 1.35 6.43 -5.42
C GLU A 18 2.76 5.87 -5.53
N ASP A 19 3.50 5.86 -4.43
CA ASP A 19 4.83 5.29 -4.43
C ASP A 19 4.77 3.80 -4.75
N PHE A 20 3.81 3.11 -4.19
CA PHE A 20 3.65 1.68 -4.40
C PHE A 20 3.37 1.37 -5.88
N VAL A 21 2.40 2.06 -6.48
CA VAL A 21 2.05 1.78 -7.87
C VAL A 21 3.13 2.23 -8.85
N THR A 22 3.86 3.28 -8.51
CA THR A 22 4.94 3.75 -9.36
C THR A 22 6.13 2.80 -9.32
N ARG A 23 6.43 2.30 -8.12
CA ARG A 23 7.56 1.42 -7.96
C ARG A 23 7.31 0.05 -8.56
N ASP A 24 6.08 -0.47 -8.31
CA ASP A 24 5.72 -1.78 -8.76
C ASP A 24 5.39 -1.76 -10.20
N GLY A 25 5.14 -0.62 -10.73
CA GLY A 25 4.55 -0.61 -11.88
C GLY A 25 5.20 -0.37 -13.03
N THR A 26 6.07 -0.85 -13.25
CA THR A 26 6.71 -0.66 -14.41
C THR A 26 5.93 -1.09 -15.48
N ASP A 27 4.80 -1.03 -15.51
CA ASP A 27 3.99 -1.25 -16.39
C ASP A 27 4.29 -1.44 -17.68
N ASN A 28 4.54 -2.28 -18.05
CA ASN A 28 4.77 -2.83 -19.21
C ASN A 28 3.71 -2.62 -20.22
N GLY A 29 3.40 -1.51 -20.54
CA GLY A 29 2.42 -1.27 -21.55
C GLY A 29 0.99 -1.25 -21.03
N ASP A 30 0.83 -1.24 -19.73
CA ASP A 30 -0.50 -1.15 -19.17
C ASP A 30 -0.93 0.32 -19.26
N ASP A 31 -1.99 0.62 -19.98
CA ASP A 31 -2.48 1.97 -20.15
C ASP A 31 -3.38 2.43 -19.01
N THR A 32 -3.44 1.71 -17.93
CA THR A 32 -4.30 2.06 -16.81
C THR A 32 -3.85 3.39 -16.19
N PRO A 33 -4.73 4.37 -16.07
CA PRO A 33 -4.36 5.64 -15.46
C PRO A 33 -3.93 5.48 -14.01
N LEU A 34 -3.06 6.36 -13.55
CA LEU A 34 -2.59 6.34 -12.17
C LEU A 34 -3.76 6.40 -11.19
N GLU A 35 -4.75 7.22 -11.48
CA GLU A 35 -5.92 7.35 -10.60
C GLU A 35 -6.61 6.01 -10.39
N THR A 36 -6.76 5.23 -11.46
CA THR A 36 -7.39 3.93 -11.36
C THR A 36 -6.55 2.96 -10.54
N ARG A 37 -5.23 3.02 -10.72
CA ARG A 37 -4.33 2.17 -9.93
C ARG A 37 -4.40 2.52 -8.45
N VAL A 38 -4.44 3.81 -8.14
CA VAL A 38 -4.56 4.26 -6.75
C VAL A 38 -5.87 3.76 -6.15
N LEU A 39 -6.95 3.86 -6.92
CA LEU A 39 -8.26 3.41 -6.45
C LEU A 39 -8.25 1.90 -6.17
N ARG A 40 -7.63 1.12 -7.05
CA ARG A 40 -7.55 -0.32 -6.86
C ARG A 40 -6.80 -0.68 -5.57
N VAL A 41 -5.72 0.04 -5.28
CA VAL A 41 -4.96 -0.21 -4.06
C VAL A 41 -5.77 0.18 -2.82
N ARG A 42 -6.50 1.29 -2.89
CA ARG A 42 -7.38 1.67 -1.79
C ARG A 42 -8.43 0.60 -1.52
N GLN A 43 -8.99 0.04 -2.57
CA GLN A 43 -9.96 -1.04 -2.43
C GLN A 43 -9.31 -2.29 -1.83
N ALA A 44 -8.09 -2.59 -2.25
CA ALA A 44 -7.37 -3.73 -1.68
C ALA A 44 -7.11 -3.53 -0.18
N LEU A 45 -6.77 -2.32 0.24
CA LEU A 45 -6.60 -2.04 1.66
C LEU A 45 -7.92 -2.22 2.42
N ALA A 46 -9.01 -1.78 1.85
CA ALA A 46 -10.32 -1.92 2.49
C ALA A 46 -10.75 -3.37 2.59
N LYS A 47 -10.34 -4.20 1.63
CA LYS A 47 -10.71 -5.61 1.62
C LYS A 47 -9.73 -6.49 2.37
N GLY A 48 -8.66 -5.92 2.92
CA GLY A 48 -7.65 -6.72 3.61
C GLY A 48 -6.71 -7.48 2.68
N GLN A 49 -6.56 -7.00 1.47
CA GLN A 49 -5.66 -7.62 0.50
C GLN A 49 -4.34 -6.86 0.38
N ALA A 50 -4.23 -5.74 1.05
CA ALA A 50 -2.99 -4.98 1.13
C ALA A 50 -2.89 -4.40 2.54
N PHE A 51 -1.68 -4.15 2.99
CA PHE A 51 -1.46 -3.68 4.35
C PHE A 51 -0.37 -2.62 4.38
N ILE A 52 -0.38 -1.81 5.43
CA ILE A 52 0.64 -0.82 5.65
C ILE A 52 1.50 -1.27 6.82
N LEU A 53 2.80 -1.37 6.58
CA LEU A 53 3.75 -1.79 7.58
C LEU A 53 4.53 -0.59 8.07
N PHE A 54 4.56 -0.39 9.38
CA PHE A 54 5.35 0.67 9.98
C PHE A 54 6.64 0.10 10.54
N ASP A 55 7.76 0.70 10.15
CA ASP A 55 9.05 0.28 10.65
C ASP A 55 9.49 1.28 11.71
N PRO A 56 9.50 0.90 12.99
CA PRO A 56 9.87 1.83 14.05
C PRO A 56 11.34 2.23 14.03
N GLU A 57 12.19 1.44 13.43
CA GLU A 57 13.60 1.80 13.37
C GLU A 57 13.84 2.96 12.43
N SER A 58 13.22 2.94 11.26
CA SER A 58 13.36 4.02 10.30
C SER A 58 12.22 5.01 10.40
N GLN A 59 11.19 4.70 11.19
CA GLN A 59 9.99 5.51 11.33
C GLN A 59 9.33 5.76 9.97
N GLN A 60 9.33 4.75 9.13
CA GLN A 60 8.74 4.86 7.81
C GLN A 60 7.60 3.87 7.63
N CYS A 61 6.65 4.24 6.82
CA CYS A 61 5.55 3.36 6.45
C CYS A 61 5.78 2.79 5.07
N GLN A 62 5.36 1.54 4.88
CA GLN A 62 5.52 0.87 3.60
C GLN A 62 4.25 0.14 3.26
N LEU A 63 3.84 0.20 2.02
CA LEU A 63 2.65 -0.50 1.56
C LEU A 63 3.05 -1.83 0.96
N LEU A 64 2.40 -2.90 1.38
CA LEU A 64 2.71 -4.24 0.91
C LEU A 64 1.43 -4.97 0.51
N ALA A 65 1.54 -5.79 -0.51
CA ALA A 65 0.45 -6.71 -0.84
C ALA A 65 0.38 -7.80 0.24
N LYS A 66 -0.78 -8.40 0.41
CA LYS A 66 -0.99 -9.39 1.46
C LYS A 66 0.04 -10.51 1.42
N HIS A 67 0.36 -10.98 0.22
CA HIS A 67 1.30 -12.11 0.09
C HIS A 67 2.75 -11.71 0.41
N ASP A 68 3.04 -10.42 0.49
CA ASP A 68 4.36 -9.95 0.84
C ASP A 68 4.49 -9.66 2.33
N VAL A 69 3.40 -9.72 3.07
CA VAL A 69 3.41 -9.45 4.50
C VAL A 69 3.80 -10.73 5.24
N PRO A 70 4.74 -10.67 6.19
CA PRO A 70 5.09 -11.85 6.97
C PRO A 70 3.88 -12.41 7.70
N ARG A 71 3.73 -13.72 7.67
CA ARG A 71 2.59 -14.36 8.32
C ARG A 71 2.49 -14.02 9.78
N GLU A 72 3.63 -13.82 10.43
CA GLU A 72 3.66 -13.47 11.84
C GLU A 72 2.86 -12.23 12.15
N LEU A 73 2.79 -11.30 11.20
CA LEU A 73 2.08 -10.05 11.40
C LEU A 73 0.59 -10.18 11.07
N LEU A 74 0.21 -11.22 10.35
CA LEU A 74 -1.18 -11.39 9.95
C LEU A 74 -1.99 -12.21 10.97
N ASP A 75 -1.31 -12.90 11.84
CA ASP A 75 -2.00 -13.66 12.88
C ASP A 75 -2.25 -12.81 14.16
#